data_cb9ad4f22952d1c405114be104f5cefb
#
_entry.id   cb9ad4f22952d1c405114be104f5cefb
#
_cell.length_a   1.000
_cell.length_b   1.000
_cell.length_c   1.000
_cell.angle_alpha   90.00
_cell.angle_beta   90.00
_cell.angle_gamma   90.00
#
_symmetry.space_group_name_H-M   'P 1'
#
loop_
_entity.id
_entity.type
_entity.pdbx_description
1 polymer ?
#
loop_
_entity_poly.entity_id
_entity_poly.type
_entity_poly.pdbx_seq_one_letter_code
_entity_poly.pdbx_strand_id
1 'polypeptide(L)'
;MAKDKAVVQYNQLPRPTFRWMKVNHLDLEPLAQQSVLSYTPAERHTGDAAVSFYTGRQVPELGDFQGANEKDLKKALDESNTGCAVTVGDGQKGTVWLDYTVSAAVPQITGQLSIQAGDHSDLTVYLIFDGDAAGGYVNF
;
A
#
# COMPACT_ATOMS: atom_id res chain seq x y z
N MET A 1 -10.43 -19.30 -12.76
CA MET A 1 -11.11 -18.49 -13.79
C MET A 1 -11.38 -17.04 -13.39
N ALA A 2 -11.77 -16.71 -12.15
CA ALA A 2 -12.02 -15.32 -11.74
C ALA A 2 -10.73 -14.46 -11.62
N LYS A 3 -9.59 -15.07 -11.27
CA LYS A 3 -8.29 -14.40 -11.09
C LYS A 3 -7.73 -13.84 -12.41
N ASP A 4 -7.84 -14.61 -13.50
CA ASP A 4 -7.33 -14.18 -14.80
C ASP A 4 -8.08 -12.98 -15.36
N LYS A 5 -9.39 -12.87 -15.06
CA LYS A 5 -10.21 -11.75 -15.51
C LYS A 5 -9.81 -10.43 -14.84
N ALA A 6 -9.48 -10.46 -13.55
CA ALA A 6 -9.05 -9.24 -12.84
C ALA A 6 -7.73 -8.70 -13.40
N VAL A 7 -6.72 -9.58 -13.58
CA VAL A 7 -5.42 -9.19 -14.16
C VAL A 7 -5.57 -8.65 -15.57
N VAL A 8 -6.40 -9.28 -16.41
CA VAL A 8 -6.68 -8.78 -17.77
C VAL A 8 -7.32 -7.39 -17.70
N GLN A 9 -8.25 -7.16 -16.78
CA GLN A 9 -8.88 -5.85 -16.61
C GLN A 9 -7.87 -4.76 -16.25
N TYR A 10 -6.95 -5.03 -15.32
CA TYR A 10 -5.90 -4.07 -14.96
C TYR A 10 -4.96 -3.80 -16.13
N ASN A 11 -4.58 -4.82 -16.89
CA ASN A 11 -3.69 -4.66 -18.04
C ASN A 11 -4.34 -3.92 -19.23
N GLN A 12 -5.66 -3.68 -19.20
CA GLN A 12 -6.37 -2.85 -20.17
C GLN A 12 -6.38 -1.36 -19.80
N LEU A 13 -6.03 -1.00 -18.57
CA LEU A 13 -5.93 0.41 -18.19
C LEU A 13 -4.71 1.08 -18.85
N PRO A 14 -4.69 2.44 -18.90
CA PRO A 14 -3.55 3.16 -19.45
C PRO A 14 -2.23 2.70 -18.86
N ARG A 15 -1.27 2.44 -19.73
CA ARG A 15 0.04 1.91 -19.34
C ARG A 15 0.99 3.05 -19.02
N PRO A 16 1.79 2.97 -17.93
CA PRO A 16 2.83 3.93 -17.68
C PRO A 16 3.91 3.85 -18.75
N THR A 17 4.40 4.99 -19.20
CA THR A 17 5.52 5.07 -20.14
C THR A 17 6.79 5.50 -19.40
N PHE A 18 7.71 4.59 -19.26
CA PHE A 18 9.04 4.87 -18.67
C PHE A 18 10.06 5.13 -19.80
N ARG A 19 9.96 6.30 -20.43
CA ARG A 19 10.74 6.65 -21.63
C ARG A 19 12.24 6.46 -21.46
N TRP A 20 12.77 6.82 -20.29
CA TRP A 20 14.21 6.75 -20.01
C TRP A 20 14.72 5.34 -19.73
N MET A 21 13.87 4.46 -19.20
CA MET A 21 14.21 3.06 -18.93
C MET A 21 13.97 2.15 -20.14
N LYS A 22 13.48 2.70 -21.27
CA LYS A 22 13.07 1.92 -22.45
C LYS A 22 12.02 0.84 -22.16
N VAL A 23 11.30 1.00 -21.05
CA VAL A 23 10.17 0.13 -20.70
C VAL A 23 8.89 0.87 -21.07
N ASN A 24 8.19 0.37 -22.07
CA ASN A 24 6.95 1.00 -22.55
C ASN A 24 5.71 0.54 -21.80
N HIS A 25 5.76 -0.62 -21.19
CA HIS A 25 4.66 -1.16 -20.37
C HIS A 25 5.18 -2.27 -19.46
N LEU A 26 4.50 -2.43 -18.36
CA LEU A 26 4.65 -3.54 -17.46
C LEU A 26 3.29 -4.19 -17.26
N ASP A 27 3.15 -5.45 -17.64
CA ASP A 27 1.95 -6.22 -17.37
C ASP A 27 2.09 -6.92 -16.01
N LEU A 28 1.00 -6.93 -15.25
CA LEU A 28 0.96 -7.63 -13.97
C LEU A 28 0.86 -9.14 -14.22
N GLU A 29 1.73 -9.89 -13.57
CA GLU A 29 1.64 -11.35 -13.55
C GLU A 29 0.46 -11.80 -12.68
N PRO A 30 -0.24 -12.88 -13.07
CA PRO A 30 -1.25 -13.48 -12.22
C PRO A 30 -0.62 -13.98 -10.93
N LEU A 31 -1.12 -13.53 -9.78
CA LEU A 31 -0.70 -14.07 -8.49
C LEU A 31 -1.29 -15.47 -8.30
N ALA A 32 -0.47 -16.43 -7.89
CA ALA A 32 -0.88 -17.82 -7.69
C ALA A 32 -1.96 -17.97 -6.60
N GLN A 33 -1.98 -17.06 -5.63
CA GLN A 33 -3.02 -16.95 -4.62
C GLN A 33 -3.27 -15.48 -4.30
N GLN A 34 -4.52 -15.06 -4.44
CA GLN A 34 -4.99 -13.81 -3.83
C GLN A 34 -5.52 -14.13 -2.44
N SER A 35 -4.80 -13.78 -1.41
CA SER A 35 -5.38 -13.76 -0.07
C SER A 35 -5.94 -12.38 0.18
N VAL A 36 -7.26 -12.27 0.26
CA VAL A 36 -7.95 -11.06 0.74
C VAL A 36 -7.97 -11.08 2.28
N LEU A 37 -7.00 -11.73 2.89
CA LEU A 37 -6.89 -11.75 4.34
C LEU A 37 -6.50 -10.36 4.82
N SER A 38 -7.26 -9.88 5.79
CA SER A 38 -6.91 -8.68 6.54
C SER A 38 -5.52 -8.82 7.14
N TYR A 39 -4.69 -7.81 6.95
CA TYR A 39 -3.32 -7.77 7.46
C TYR A 39 -3.10 -6.52 8.30
N THR A 40 -2.44 -6.69 9.43
CA THR A 40 -1.99 -5.59 10.29
C THR A 40 -0.49 -5.71 10.50
N PRO A 41 0.31 -4.70 10.14
CA PRO A 41 1.75 -4.72 10.35
C PRO A 41 2.07 -4.67 11.85
N ALA A 42 3.25 -5.12 12.21
CA ALA A 42 3.78 -4.83 13.53
C ALA A 42 4.12 -3.34 13.61
N GLU A 43 3.70 -2.70 14.70
CA GLU A 43 3.80 -1.25 14.86
C GLU A 43 4.54 -0.91 16.14
N ARG A 44 5.37 0.13 16.09
CA ARG A 44 5.94 0.82 17.23
C ARG A 44 6.05 2.31 16.91
N HIS A 45 5.90 3.15 17.91
CA HIS A 45 6.08 4.59 17.76
C HIS A 45 6.70 5.24 18.99
N THR A 46 7.21 6.44 18.80
CA THR A 46 7.72 7.33 19.86
C THR A 46 7.19 8.74 19.64
N GLY A 47 7.14 9.50 20.72
CA GLY A 47 6.63 10.87 20.69
C GLY A 47 5.10 10.94 20.68
N ASP A 48 4.55 11.95 20.00
CA ASP A 48 3.14 12.30 20.01
C ASP A 48 2.37 11.75 18.80
N ALA A 49 2.99 10.89 17.99
CA ALA A 49 2.33 10.29 16.83
C ALA A 49 1.23 9.33 17.28
N ALA A 50 0.09 9.37 16.59
CA ALA A 50 -0.99 8.42 16.76
C ALA A 50 -1.09 7.54 15.51
N VAL A 51 -1.27 6.24 15.72
CA VAL A 51 -1.39 5.24 14.65
C VAL A 51 -2.71 4.52 14.77
N SER A 52 -3.43 4.40 13.67
CA SER A 52 -4.65 3.60 13.61
C SER A 52 -4.63 2.72 12.36
N PHE A 53 -5.19 1.51 12.50
CA PHE A 53 -5.29 0.55 11.42
C PHE A 53 -6.75 0.39 10.99
N TYR A 54 -6.94 0.20 9.70
CA TYR A 54 -8.24 -0.13 9.13
C TYR A 54 -8.07 -1.25 8.11
N THR A 55 -9.11 -2.06 7.97
CA THR A 55 -9.14 -3.17 7.03
C THR A 55 -10.25 -2.99 6.02
N GLY A 56 -10.00 -3.42 4.79
CA GLY A 56 -10.96 -3.30 3.71
C GLY A 56 -11.05 -1.90 3.10
N ARG A 57 -12.12 -1.65 2.35
CA ARG A 57 -12.33 -0.43 1.57
C ARG A 57 -12.69 0.82 2.39
N GLN A 58 -12.41 0.85 3.67
CA GLN A 58 -12.55 2.09 4.46
C GLN A 58 -11.38 3.04 4.13
N VAL A 59 -11.25 3.31 2.85
CA VAL A 59 -10.33 4.32 2.38
C VAL A 59 -10.93 5.66 2.75
N PRO A 60 -10.22 6.52 3.50
CA PRO A 60 -10.57 7.94 3.53
C PRO A 60 -10.73 8.39 2.09
N GLU A 61 -11.75 9.19 1.81
CA GLU A 61 -11.92 9.74 0.46
C GLU A 61 -10.57 10.27 -0.01
N LEU A 62 -10.01 9.64 -1.06
CA LEU A 62 -8.68 9.99 -1.56
C LEU A 62 -8.64 11.39 -2.19
N GLY A 63 -9.78 12.08 -2.22
CA GLY A 63 -9.91 13.39 -2.83
C GLY A 63 -9.38 13.37 -4.27
N ASP A 64 -8.61 14.39 -4.62
CA ASP A 64 -7.97 14.51 -5.93
C ASP A 64 -6.64 13.73 -6.02
N PHE A 65 -6.51 12.59 -5.34
CA PHE A 65 -5.28 11.80 -5.39
C PHE A 65 -4.98 11.33 -6.81
N GLN A 66 -3.83 11.71 -7.31
CA GLN A 66 -3.32 11.27 -8.61
C GLN A 66 -2.13 10.33 -8.36
N GLY A 67 -2.34 9.04 -8.61
CA GLY A 67 -1.28 8.04 -8.54
C GLY A 67 -0.33 8.12 -9.75
N ALA A 68 0.77 7.38 -9.66
CA ALA A 68 1.74 7.27 -10.74
C ALA A 68 1.13 6.63 -12.01
N ASN A 69 0.16 5.72 -11.84
CA ASN A 69 -0.66 5.21 -12.91
C ASN A 69 -2.01 4.68 -12.37
N GLU A 70 -3.04 4.73 -13.21
CA GLU A 70 -4.40 4.30 -12.84
C GLU A 70 -4.49 2.78 -12.56
N LYS A 71 -3.68 2.00 -13.22
CA LYS A 71 -3.66 0.54 -13.09
C LYS A 71 -3.27 0.11 -11.68
N ASP A 72 -2.17 0.64 -11.17
CA ASP A 72 -1.66 0.28 -9.85
C ASP A 72 -2.53 0.88 -8.74
N LEU A 73 -3.04 2.10 -8.94
CA LEU A 73 -3.99 2.73 -8.03
C LEU A 73 -5.27 1.90 -7.92
N LYS A 74 -5.87 1.52 -9.06
CA LYS A 74 -7.08 0.70 -9.05
C LYS A 74 -6.85 -0.64 -8.39
N LYS A 75 -5.71 -1.29 -8.65
CA LYS A 75 -5.35 -2.55 -8.00
C LYS A 75 -5.19 -2.38 -6.49
N ALA A 76 -4.52 -1.32 -6.05
CA ALA A 76 -4.36 -1.01 -4.63
C ALA A 76 -5.71 -0.81 -3.94
N LEU A 77 -6.67 -0.15 -4.59
CA LEU A 77 -8.01 0.08 -4.05
C LEU A 77 -8.86 -1.20 -3.99
N ASP A 78 -8.83 -2.00 -5.05
CA ASP A 78 -9.68 -3.19 -5.19
C ASP A 78 -9.17 -4.39 -4.37
N GLU A 79 -7.87 -4.48 -4.15
CA GLU A 79 -7.20 -5.62 -3.50
C GLU A 79 -6.62 -5.26 -2.12
N SER A 80 -6.91 -4.07 -1.59
CA SER A 80 -6.39 -3.63 -0.30
C SER A 80 -6.77 -4.59 0.83
N ASN A 81 -5.77 -5.10 1.54
CA ASN A 81 -5.92 -5.95 2.71
C ASN A 81 -5.33 -5.32 3.99
N THR A 82 -4.76 -4.14 3.87
CA THR A 82 -4.22 -3.39 5.01
C THR A 82 -4.39 -1.88 4.80
N GLY A 83 -4.54 -1.14 5.86
CA GLY A 83 -4.57 0.32 5.84
C GLY A 83 -4.05 0.88 7.16
N CYS A 84 -3.32 1.98 7.07
CA CYS A 84 -2.75 2.66 8.22
C CYS A 84 -2.95 4.16 8.09
N ALA A 85 -3.37 4.81 9.17
CA ALA A 85 -3.37 6.26 9.30
C ALA A 85 -2.42 6.67 10.42
N VAL A 86 -1.51 7.58 10.10
CA VAL A 86 -0.56 8.17 11.04
C VAL A 86 -0.84 9.65 11.15
N THR A 87 -1.02 10.13 12.38
CA THR A 87 -1.32 11.54 12.64
C THR A 87 -0.36 12.12 13.67
N VAL A 88 -0.02 13.38 13.51
CA VAL A 88 0.71 14.18 14.49
C VAL A 88 0.12 15.58 14.49
N GLY A 89 -0.13 16.14 15.67
CA GLY A 89 -0.73 17.48 15.83
C GLY A 89 0.24 18.62 15.60
N ASP A 90 -0.29 19.85 15.66
CA ASP A 90 0.50 21.07 15.49
C ASP A 90 1.64 21.16 16.51
N GLY A 91 2.83 21.45 16.02
CA GLY A 91 4.05 21.59 16.83
C GLY A 91 4.55 20.30 17.50
N GLN A 92 3.87 19.18 17.29
CA GLN A 92 4.23 17.89 17.88
C GLN A 92 5.26 17.15 17.06
N LYS A 93 5.90 16.15 17.68
CA LYS A 93 6.91 15.31 17.04
C LYS A 93 6.65 13.84 17.27
N GLY A 94 6.94 13.03 16.24
CA GLY A 94 6.80 11.59 16.39
C GLY A 94 7.59 10.81 15.36
N THR A 95 7.88 9.56 15.71
CA THR A 95 8.48 8.59 14.80
C THR A 95 7.69 7.30 14.88
N VAL A 96 7.36 6.74 13.73
CA VAL A 96 6.57 5.50 13.58
C VAL A 96 7.34 4.51 12.75
N TRP A 97 7.34 3.24 13.15
CA TRP A 97 7.85 2.11 12.38
C TRP A 97 6.71 1.14 12.11
N LEU A 98 6.55 0.77 10.86
CA LEU A 98 5.55 -0.18 10.39
C LEU A 98 6.28 -1.33 9.68
N ASP A 99 6.28 -2.50 10.31
CA ASP A 99 6.97 -3.69 9.81
C ASP A 99 5.96 -4.59 9.08
N TYR A 100 6.13 -4.71 7.76
CA TYR A 100 5.31 -5.54 6.89
C TYR A 100 6.07 -6.81 6.50
N THR A 101 5.51 -7.97 6.79
CA THR A 101 6.14 -9.26 6.46
C THR A 101 5.30 -10.04 5.48
N VAL A 102 5.84 -10.26 4.28
CA VAL A 102 5.26 -11.17 3.29
C VAL A 102 5.66 -12.60 3.63
N SER A 103 4.69 -13.49 3.72
CA SER A 103 4.91 -14.88 4.08
C SER A 103 4.05 -15.82 3.23
N ALA A 104 4.28 -17.12 3.33
CA ALA A 104 3.43 -18.11 2.66
C ALA A 104 1.95 -18.01 3.08
N ALA A 105 1.68 -17.59 4.32
CA ALA A 105 0.32 -17.36 4.82
C ALA A 105 -0.29 -16.04 4.32
N VAL A 106 0.54 -15.02 4.10
CA VAL A 106 0.14 -13.71 3.58
C VAL A 106 1.08 -13.36 2.42
N PRO A 107 0.87 -13.96 1.24
CA PRO A 107 1.77 -13.77 0.10
C PRO A 107 1.59 -12.42 -0.58
N GLN A 108 0.52 -11.70 -0.25
CA GLN A 108 0.21 -10.40 -0.82
C GLN A 108 -0.12 -9.39 0.28
N ILE A 109 0.57 -8.26 0.24
CA ILE A 109 0.25 -7.07 1.04
C ILE A 109 -0.04 -5.94 0.07
N THR A 110 -1.29 -5.49 0.07
CA THR A 110 -1.73 -4.34 -0.72
C THR A 110 -2.41 -3.36 0.22
N GLY A 111 -1.89 -2.16 0.29
CA GLY A 111 -2.34 -1.26 1.31
C GLY A 111 -2.28 0.21 0.98
N GLN A 112 -2.62 0.98 2.00
CA GLN A 112 -2.62 2.42 1.95
C GLN A 112 -2.05 2.98 3.25
N LEU A 113 -1.29 4.06 3.11
CA LEU A 113 -0.81 4.85 4.21
C LEU A 113 -1.36 6.27 4.05
N SER A 114 -2.13 6.73 5.05
CA SER A 114 -2.56 8.10 5.18
C SER A 114 -1.71 8.81 6.24
N ILE A 115 -1.17 9.96 5.91
CA ILE A 115 -0.37 10.77 6.83
C ILE A 115 -1.01 12.13 6.97
N GLN A 116 -1.28 12.54 8.22
CA GLN A 116 -1.70 13.89 8.56
C GLN A 116 -0.71 14.51 9.55
N ALA A 117 -0.03 15.54 9.12
CA ALA A 117 0.91 16.29 9.92
C ALA A 117 0.39 17.72 10.11
N GLY A 118 0.27 18.15 11.36
CA GLY A 118 -0.14 19.49 11.72
C GLY A 118 0.94 20.54 11.42
N ASP A 119 0.59 21.80 11.57
CA ASP A 119 1.51 22.90 11.32
C ASP A 119 2.72 22.85 12.27
N HIS A 120 3.92 23.07 11.70
CA HIS A 120 5.19 23.01 12.44
C HIS A 120 5.47 21.69 13.16
N SER A 121 4.84 20.60 12.74
CA SER A 121 5.09 19.25 13.24
C SER A 121 6.31 18.62 12.59
N ASP A 122 6.84 17.57 13.25
CA ASP A 122 7.97 16.80 12.78
C ASP A 122 7.62 15.30 12.89
N LEU A 123 7.38 14.65 11.75
CA LEU A 123 6.97 13.25 11.70
C LEU A 123 7.91 12.45 10.80
N THR A 124 8.43 11.36 11.32
CA THR A 124 9.17 10.37 10.56
C THR A 124 8.42 9.05 10.55
N VAL A 125 8.19 8.49 9.37
CA VAL A 125 7.55 7.19 9.20
C VAL A 125 8.48 6.25 8.45
N TYR A 126 8.79 5.11 9.05
CA TYR A 126 9.55 4.02 8.43
C TYR A 126 8.60 2.90 8.01
N LEU A 127 8.58 2.61 6.72
CA LEU A 127 7.96 1.41 6.17
C LEU A 127 9.04 0.36 5.96
N ILE A 128 8.95 -0.75 6.65
CA ILE A 128 9.92 -1.84 6.60
C ILE A 128 9.21 -3.03 5.96
N PHE A 129 9.74 -3.48 4.84
CA PHE A 129 9.22 -4.64 4.12
C PHE A 129 10.22 -5.78 4.20
N ASP A 130 9.76 -6.91 4.70
CA ASP A 130 10.53 -8.14 4.81
C ASP A 130 9.69 -9.33 4.32
N GLY A 131 10.33 -10.42 3.98
CA GLY A 131 9.61 -11.62 3.58
C GLY A 131 10.50 -12.73 3.03
N ASP A 132 10.01 -13.94 3.18
CA ASP A 132 10.63 -15.18 2.71
C ASP A 132 9.77 -15.94 1.67
N ALA A 133 8.63 -15.38 1.28
CA ALA A 133 7.73 -16.02 0.34
C ALA A 133 8.17 -15.80 -1.11
N ALA A 134 8.54 -16.88 -1.79
CA ALA A 134 8.77 -16.84 -3.22
C ALA A 134 7.51 -16.40 -3.96
N GLY A 135 7.62 -15.35 -4.80
CA GLY A 135 6.49 -14.76 -5.51
C GLY A 135 5.60 -13.86 -4.66
N GLY A 136 6.10 -13.41 -3.52
CA GLY A 136 5.41 -12.40 -2.70
C GLY A 136 5.25 -11.06 -3.41
N TYR A 137 4.21 -10.33 -3.07
CA TYR A 137 3.85 -9.07 -3.71
C TYR A 137 3.51 -8.00 -2.68
N VAL A 138 4.04 -6.81 -2.87
CA VAL A 138 3.73 -5.62 -2.06
C VAL A 138 3.33 -4.48 -2.99
N ASN A 139 2.21 -3.81 -2.67
CA ASN A 139 1.71 -2.64 -3.38
C ASN A 139 1.16 -1.60 -2.39
N PHE A 140 1.71 -0.37 -2.40
CA PHE A 140 1.30 0.76 -1.57
C PHE A 140 1.16 2.03 -2.38
#